data_91fcc0e61311a8cfaff827aa7dfdcb81
#
_entry.id   91fcc0e61311a8cfaff827aa7dfdcb81
#
_cell.length_a   1.000
_cell.length_b   1.000
_cell.length_c   1.000
_cell.angle_alpha   90.00
_cell.angle_beta   90.00
_cell.angle_gamma   90.00
#
_symmetry.space_group_name_H-M   'P 1'
#
loop_
_entity.id
_entity.type
_entity.pdbx_description
1 polymer ?
#
loop_
_entity_poly.entity_id
_entity_poly.type
_entity_poly.pdbx_seq_one_letter_code
_entity_poly.pdbx_strand_id
1 'polypeptide(L)'
;LGTTLEVSDKYVASVEDFVNKDKKKLDAVVANVGQRRGSGASSAGSTTTYLSHVVLDFPNWQNWIEKPSSIIKKLRQKLEQMVGVEIKLAEARSGPPTGMALNLEVRGDDFNQMSEAVETIKQNIKNIPGLVDLTDDFDRSRPELKVIIDRDKASRLGLRARDIANTVRTAFNGKKVSVFRDGTEEYDIWVQLDQSFRSNQSDLSSLFIYSPSGEPVRLSEIARVDSGPSYGSIRHVDTERTITISADAFRMPGPVLVMKAQQVLNKLDLPQGVTYQFTGEDENRKESQIFIGRALI
;
A
#
# COMPACT_ATOMS: atom_id res chain seq x y z
N LEU A 1 6.37 2.33 4.06
CA LEU A 1 6.64 1.58 2.85
C LEU A 1 8.16 1.36 2.71
N GLY A 2 8.61 0.16 2.30
CA GLY A 2 10.01 -0.25 2.41
C GLY A 2 10.42 -0.65 3.84
N THR A 3 9.46 -0.80 4.72
CA THR A 3 9.66 -1.21 6.12
C THR A 3 10.02 -2.69 6.19
N THR A 4 11.00 -3.05 7.01
CA THR A 4 11.33 -4.44 7.28
C THR A 4 10.26 -5.09 8.15
N LEU A 5 10.19 -6.43 8.14
CA LEU A 5 9.25 -7.18 8.97
C LEU A 5 9.42 -6.85 10.46
N GLU A 6 10.66 -6.71 10.92
CA GLU A 6 11.00 -6.38 12.31
C GLU A 6 10.47 -5.02 12.76
N VAL A 7 10.50 -4.02 11.86
CA VAL A 7 9.96 -2.68 12.16
C VAL A 7 8.44 -2.73 12.16
N SER A 8 7.81 -3.47 11.23
CA SER A 8 6.37 -3.69 11.23
C SER A 8 5.90 -4.40 12.50
N ASP A 9 6.65 -5.40 12.97
CA ASP A 9 6.40 -6.12 14.20
C ASP A 9 6.43 -5.21 15.43
N LYS A 10 7.41 -4.31 15.53
CA LYS A 10 7.48 -3.32 16.62
C LYS A 10 6.27 -2.41 16.67
N TYR A 11 5.78 -1.95 15.50
CA TYR A 11 4.56 -1.14 15.46
C TYR A 11 3.32 -1.94 15.88
N VAL A 12 3.20 -3.18 15.41
CA VAL A 12 2.09 -4.08 15.79
C VAL A 12 2.13 -4.37 17.29
N ALA A 13 3.29 -4.69 17.85
CA ALA A 13 3.45 -4.90 19.30
C ALA A 13 3.02 -3.67 20.10
N SER A 14 3.33 -2.45 19.63
CA SER A 14 2.86 -1.22 20.26
C SER A 14 1.33 -1.08 20.22
N VAL A 15 0.69 -1.50 19.12
CA VAL A 15 -0.78 -1.53 19.00
C VAL A 15 -1.38 -2.57 19.94
N GLU A 16 -0.78 -3.76 20.02
CA GLU A 16 -1.21 -4.82 20.93
C GLU A 16 -1.12 -4.38 22.40
N ASP A 17 -0.07 -3.67 22.78
CA ASP A 17 0.08 -3.14 24.14
C ASP A 17 -1.04 -2.15 24.51
N PHE A 18 -1.51 -1.35 23.54
CA PHE A 18 -2.68 -0.50 23.77
C PHE A 18 -3.96 -1.29 23.91
N VAL A 19 -4.16 -2.29 23.08
CA VAL A 19 -5.35 -3.14 23.07
C VAL A 19 -5.40 -4.04 24.31
N ASN A 20 -4.27 -4.55 24.76
CA ASN A 20 -4.17 -5.44 25.91
C ASN A 20 -4.66 -4.77 27.23
N LYS A 21 -4.64 -3.44 27.32
CA LYS A 21 -5.23 -2.71 28.46
C LYS A 21 -6.74 -2.93 28.57
N ASP A 22 -7.39 -3.16 27.46
CA ASP A 22 -8.83 -3.41 27.36
C ASP A 22 -9.17 -4.90 27.07
N LYS A 23 -8.19 -5.82 27.16
CA LYS A 23 -8.34 -7.25 26.84
C LYS A 23 -9.54 -7.93 27.50
N LYS A 24 -9.90 -7.54 28.72
CA LYS A 24 -11.06 -8.11 29.43
C LYS A 24 -12.42 -7.77 28.79
N LYS A 25 -12.43 -6.85 27.83
CA LYS A 25 -13.62 -6.39 27.07
C LYS A 25 -13.71 -7.00 25.68
N LEU A 26 -12.73 -7.82 25.31
CA LEU A 26 -12.57 -8.44 24.00
C LEU A 26 -12.58 -9.95 24.17
N ASP A 27 -13.14 -10.66 23.19
CA ASP A 27 -13.08 -12.12 23.11
C ASP A 27 -11.72 -12.58 22.60
N ALA A 28 -11.25 -11.97 21.52
CA ALA A 28 -9.96 -12.30 20.93
C ALA A 28 -9.28 -11.06 20.33
N VAL A 29 -7.95 -11.13 20.31
CA VAL A 29 -7.08 -10.19 19.59
C VAL A 29 -6.14 -11.03 18.73
N VAL A 30 -6.16 -10.83 17.42
CA VAL A 30 -5.32 -11.55 16.46
C VAL A 30 -4.50 -10.55 15.67
N ALA A 31 -3.18 -10.59 15.83
CA ALA A 31 -2.25 -9.77 15.08
C ALA A 31 -1.57 -10.59 13.97
N ASN A 32 -1.52 -10.03 12.77
CA ASN A 32 -0.84 -10.60 11.63
C ASN A 32 0.16 -9.57 11.09
N VAL A 33 1.44 -9.92 11.15
CA VAL A 33 2.54 -9.05 10.70
C VAL A 33 3.03 -9.50 9.32
N GLY A 34 3.25 -8.55 8.43
CA GLY A 34 3.76 -8.83 7.09
C GLY A 34 2.75 -9.52 6.16
N GLN A 35 1.47 -9.42 6.46
CA GLN A 35 0.41 -10.02 5.65
C GLN A 35 -0.68 -9.00 5.31
N ARG A 36 -1.10 -8.99 4.04
CA ARG A 36 -2.25 -8.23 3.59
C ARG A 36 -3.54 -8.96 4.01
N ARG A 37 -4.50 -8.24 4.59
CA ARG A 37 -5.85 -8.78 4.79
C ARG A 37 -6.50 -8.98 3.41
N GLY A 38 -6.65 -10.25 2.99
CA GLY A 38 -7.31 -10.62 1.74
C GLY A 38 -8.56 -11.43 2.03
N SER A 39 -9.63 -11.20 1.29
CA SER A 39 -10.78 -12.08 1.25
C SER A 39 -10.55 -13.11 0.14
N GLY A 40 -10.03 -14.29 0.49
CA GLY A 40 -9.91 -15.41 -0.44
C GLY A 40 -8.57 -16.14 -0.42
N ALA A 41 -8.58 -17.38 -0.87
CA ALA A 41 -7.43 -18.30 -0.92
C ALA A 41 -6.28 -17.84 -1.83
N SER A 42 -6.47 -16.81 -2.65
CA SER A 42 -5.45 -16.26 -3.55
C SER A 42 -4.48 -15.26 -2.92
N SER A 43 -4.69 -14.88 -1.65
CA SER A 43 -3.78 -13.99 -0.92
C SER A 43 -2.76 -14.71 -0.04
N ALA A 44 -2.84 -16.04 0.04
CA ALA A 44 -1.87 -16.87 0.74
C ALA A 44 -0.57 -16.92 -0.08
N GLY A 45 0.42 -16.07 0.28
CA GLY A 45 1.75 -16.13 -0.32
C GLY A 45 2.40 -14.80 -0.70
N SER A 46 1.68 -13.69 -0.68
CA SER A 46 2.29 -12.37 -0.86
C SER A 46 2.70 -11.79 0.49
N THR A 47 3.93 -12.08 0.92
CA THR A 47 4.53 -11.43 2.08
C THR A 47 4.80 -9.96 1.75
N THR A 48 4.00 -9.09 2.31
CA THR A 48 4.16 -7.64 2.22
C THR A 48 4.67 -7.13 3.56
N THR A 49 5.97 -7.08 3.75
CA THR A 49 6.63 -6.76 5.04
C THR A 49 6.12 -5.49 5.72
N TYR A 50 5.59 -4.57 4.97
CA TYR A 50 5.08 -3.27 5.44
C TYR A 50 3.57 -3.23 5.73
N LEU A 51 2.83 -4.29 5.44
CA LEU A 51 1.40 -4.40 5.75
C LEU A 51 1.19 -5.35 6.91
N SER A 52 0.41 -4.91 7.87
CA SER A 52 0.04 -5.70 9.04
C SER A 52 -1.41 -5.39 9.41
N HIS A 53 -2.07 -6.29 10.10
CA HIS A 53 -3.42 -6.02 10.59
C HIS A 53 -3.65 -6.68 11.95
N VAL A 54 -4.40 -5.99 12.79
CA VAL A 54 -4.86 -6.50 14.09
C VAL A 54 -6.37 -6.60 14.04
N VAL A 55 -6.89 -7.78 14.33
CA VAL A 55 -8.33 -8.05 14.39
C VAL A 55 -8.73 -8.10 15.86
N LEU A 56 -9.79 -7.37 16.19
CA LEU A 56 -10.38 -7.31 17.52
C LEU A 56 -11.76 -7.93 17.46
N ASP A 57 -11.96 -9.03 18.16
CA ASP A 57 -13.25 -9.68 18.28
C ASP A 57 -13.93 -9.23 19.57
N PHE A 58 -15.16 -8.75 19.44
CA PHE A 58 -15.98 -8.32 20.55
C PHE A 58 -16.97 -9.42 20.94
N PRO A 59 -17.25 -9.59 22.25
CA PRO A 59 -18.25 -10.53 22.72
C PRO A 59 -19.65 -10.18 22.19
N ASN A 60 -20.57 -11.12 22.30
CA ASN A 60 -21.98 -10.88 22.00
C ASN A 60 -22.50 -9.67 22.78
N TRP A 61 -23.41 -8.90 22.16
CA TRP A 61 -23.94 -7.65 22.71
C TRP A 61 -24.47 -7.76 24.15
N GLN A 62 -24.92 -8.95 24.56
CA GLN A 62 -25.39 -9.24 25.92
C GLN A 62 -24.27 -9.22 26.96
N ASN A 63 -23.05 -9.46 26.55
CA ASN A 63 -21.88 -9.59 27.42
C ASN A 63 -20.95 -8.34 27.33
N TRP A 64 -21.39 -7.26 26.70
CA TRP A 64 -20.57 -6.06 26.60
C TRP A 64 -20.37 -5.41 27.97
N ILE A 65 -19.12 -5.31 28.39
CA ILE A 65 -18.74 -4.50 29.55
C ILE A 65 -18.74 -3.02 29.15
N GLU A 66 -18.34 -2.72 27.92
CA GLU A 66 -18.34 -1.39 27.31
C GLU A 66 -18.74 -1.54 25.83
N LYS A 67 -19.45 -0.57 25.29
CA LYS A 67 -19.87 -0.60 23.86
C LYS A 67 -18.65 -0.57 22.95
N PRO A 68 -18.58 -1.42 21.90
CA PRO A 68 -17.48 -1.44 20.93
C PRO A 68 -17.14 -0.04 20.38
N SER A 69 -18.16 0.75 20.05
CA SER A 69 -17.94 2.12 19.54
C SER A 69 -17.18 3.05 20.48
N SER A 70 -17.30 2.83 21.81
CA SER A 70 -16.54 3.60 22.81
C SER A 70 -15.08 3.17 22.83
N ILE A 71 -14.82 1.86 22.78
CA ILE A 71 -13.47 1.30 22.72
C ILE A 71 -12.76 1.75 21.44
N ILE A 72 -13.43 1.63 20.30
CA ILE A 72 -12.93 2.08 18.99
C ILE A 72 -12.56 3.57 19.02
N LYS A 73 -13.41 4.40 19.62
CA LYS A 73 -13.13 5.85 19.77
C LYS A 73 -11.85 6.11 20.56
N LYS A 74 -11.66 5.40 21.69
CA LYS A 74 -10.47 5.53 22.53
C LYS A 74 -9.21 5.06 21.78
N LEU A 75 -9.33 3.95 21.06
CA LEU A 75 -8.25 3.42 20.23
C LEU A 75 -7.88 4.42 19.14
N ARG A 76 -8.84 4.96 18.39
CA ARG A 76 -8.59 5.95 17.33
C ARG A 76 -7.78 7.13 17.84
N GLN A 77 -8.19 7.73 18.98
CA GLN A 77 -7.48 8.85 19.57
C GLN A 77 -6.02 8.54 19.96
N LYS A 78 -5.73 7.29 20.36
CA LYS A 78 -4.37 6.86 20.70
C LYS A 78 -3.55 6.55 19.46
N LEU A 79 -4.16 5.87 18.49
CA LEU A 79 -3.48 5.46 17.26
C LEU A 79 -3.13 6.66 16.36
N GLU A 80 -3.93 7.73 16.38
CA GLU A 80 -3.62 9.00 15.70
C GLU A 80 -2.34 9.68 16.20
N GLN A 81 -1.88 9.35 17.40
CA GLN A 81 -0.63 9.88 17.97
C GLN A 81 0.62 9.11 17.52
N MET A 82 0.46 7.97 16.85
CA MET A 82 1.57 7.16 16.37
C MET A 82 2.16 7.78 15.11
N VAL A 83 3.44 8.15 15.18
CA VAL A 83 4.17 8.75 14.06
C VAL A 83 4.88 7.68 13.26
N GLY A 84 4.93 7.83 11.94
CA GLY A 84 5.67 6.93 11.04
C GLY A 84 4.90 5.70 10.56
N VAL A 85 3.62 5.58 10.92
CA VAL A 85 2.73 4.51 10.49
C VAL A 85 1.36 5.07 10.08
N GLU A 86 0.79 4.55 9.01
CA GLU A 86 -0.61 4.82 8.62
C GLU A 86 -1.50 3.72 9.18
N ILE A 87 -2.44 4.08 10.06
CA ILE A 87 -3.32 3.12 10.72
C ILE A 87 -4.77 3.39 10.28
N LYS A 88 -5.43 2.36 9.77
CA LYS A 88 -6.86 2.38 9.42
C LYS A 88 -7.64 1.54 10.41
N LEU A 89 -8.70 2.10 10.94
CA LEU A 89 -9.61 1.42 11.85
C LEU A 89 -10.93 1.16 11.13
N ALA A 90 -11.16 -0.08 10.71
CA ALA A 90 -12.36 -0.47 9.96
C ALA A 90 -13.19 -1.50 10.75
N GLU A 91 -14.51 -1.33 10.74
CA GLU A 91 -15.43 -2.34 11.25
C GLU A 91 -15.64 -3.43 10.18
N ALA A 92 -15.66 -4.70 10.62
CA ALA A 92 -16.05 -5.79 9.74
C ALA A 92 -17.56 -5.68 9.47
N ARG A 93 -17.93 -5.33 8.25
CA ARG A 93 -19.34 -5.25 7.83
C ARG A 93 -19.78 -6.63 7.35
N SER A 94 -20.90 -7.11 7.88
CA SER A 94 -21.57 -8.30 7.38
C SER A 94 -22.47 -7.89 6.22
N GLY A 95 -22.25 -8.45 5.03
CA GLY A 95 -23.03 -8.14 3.83
C GLY A 95 -22.18 -8.06 2.57
N PRO A 96 -22.77 -7.74 1.43
CA PRO A 96 -22.02 -7.45 0.22
C PRO A 96 -21.00 -6.33 0.46
N PRO A 97 -19.79 -6.39 -0.11
CA PRO A 97 -18.80 -5.34 0.05
C PRO A 97 -19.34 -4.02 -0.52
N THR A 98 -19.67 -3.08 0.35
CA THR A 98 -20.24 -1.77 -0.02
C THR A 98 -19.16 -0.71 -0.32
N GLY A 99 -17.88 -1.06 -0.23
CA GLY A 99 -16.79 -0.08 -0.41
C GLY A 99 -16.72 0.96 0.73
N MET A 100 -15.90 1.98 0.53
CA MET A 100 -15.81 3.14 1.43
C MET A 100 -16.97 4.10 1.17
N ALA A 101 -17.37 4.87 2.19
CA ALA A 101 -18.48 5.83 2.09
C ALA A 101 -18.21 6.95 1.05
N LEU A 102 -16.94 7.30 0.85
CA LEU A 102 -16.50 8.21 -0.19
C LEU A 102 -15.43 7.52 -1.01
N ASN A 103 -15.64 7.45 -2.32
CA ASN A 103 -14.65 7.07 -3.31
C ASN A 103 -14.62 8.16 -4.39
N LEU A 104 -13.42 8.69 -4.64
CA LEU A 104 -13.18 9.75 -5.60
C LEU A 104 -12.05 9.30 -6.52
N GLU A 105 -12.35 9.10 -7.78
CA GLU A 105 -11.37 8.82 -8.81
C GLU A 105 -10.85 10.13 -9.41
N VAL A 106 -9.54 10.31 -9.36
CA VAL A 106 -8.81 11.41 -10.00
C VAL A 106 -8.14 10.85 -11.24
N ARG A 107 -8.47 11.40 -12.41
CA ARG A 107 -8.05 10.93 -13.72
C ARG A 107 -7.20 11.96 -14.43
N GLY A 108 -6.20 11.52 -15.20
CA GLY A 108 -5.32 12.40 -15.97
C GLY A 108 -4.17 11.65 -16.62
N ASP A 109 -3.45 12.33 -17.50
CA ASP A 109 -2.33 11.73 -18.26
C ASP A 109 -0.98 11.85 -17.54
N ASP A 110 -0.79 12.89 -16.73
CA ASP A 110 0.46 13.16 -16.01
C ASP A 110 0.33 12.83 -14.53
N PHE A 111 1.12 11.84 -14.08
CA PHE A 111 1.13 11.42 -12.68
C PHE A 111 1.56 12.51 -11.69
N ASN A 112 2.44 13.42 -12.09
CA ASN A 112 2.89 14.49 -11.19
C ASN A 112 1.74 15.45 -10.93
N GLN A 113 1.02 15.85 -11.99
CA GLN A 113 -0.16 16.72 -11.89
C GLN A 113 -1.29 16.03 -11.13
N MET A 114 -1.54 14.73 -11.39
CA MET A 114 -2.52 13.95 -10.64
C MET A 114 -2.15 13.86 -9.16
N SER A 115 -0.88 13.62 -8.86
CA SER A 115 -0.36 13.55 -7.49
C SER A 115 -0.55 14.85 -6.73
N GLU A 116 -0.27 15.99 -7.37
CA GLU A 116 -0.49 17.31 -6.79
C GLU A 116 -1.98 17.60 -6.57
N ALA A 117 -2.83 17.25 -7.55
CA ALA A 117 -4.28 17.36 -7.41
C ALA A 117 -4.81 16.52 -6.26
N VAL A 118 -4.36 15.25 -6.13
CA VAL A 118 -4.75 14.36 -5.03
C VAL A 118 -4.39 14.94 -3.68
N GLU A 119 -3.17 15.49 -3.52
CA GLU A 119 -2.77 16.14 -2.27
C GLU A 119 -3.62 17.38 -1.98
N THR A 120 -3.87 18.22 -2.99
CA THR A 120 -4.73 19.39 -2.86
C THR A 120 -6.14 19.01 -2.43
N ILE A 121 -6.72 18.01 -3.06
CA ILE A 121 -8.04 17.47 -2.71
C ILE A 121 -8.04 16.99 -1.26
N LYS A 122 -7.09 16.12 -0.87
CA LYS A 122 -7.00 15.57 0.49
C LYS A 122 -6.86 16.66 1.54
N GLN A 123 -6.02 17.67 1.30
CA GLN A 123 -5.84 18.79 2.23
C GLN A 123 -7.12 19.59 2.47
N ASN A 124 -7.96 19.74 1.45
CA ASN A 124 -9.19 20.50 1.55
C ASN A 124 -10.35 19.71 2.17
N ILE A 125 -10.45 18.40 1.91
CA ILE A 125 -11.54 17.57 2.44
C ILE A 125 -11.25 16.99 3.84
N LYS A 126 -9.98 16.90 4.28
CA LYS A 126 -9.60 16.29 5.57
C LYS A 126 -10.30 16.91 6.78
N ASN A 127 -10.67 18.19 6.70
CA ASN A 127 -11.30 18.93 7.80
C ASN A 127 -12.84 18.80 7.80
N ILE A 128 -13.43 18.03 6.88
CA ILE A 128 -14.88 17.80 6.86
C ILE A 128 -15.28 17.01 8.11
N PRO A 129 -16.15 17.56 8.98
CA PRO A 129 -16.58 16.86 10.18
C PRO A 129 -17.21 15.52 9.85
N GLY A 130 -16.72 14.44 10.47
CA GLY A 130 -17.19 13.08 10.27
C GLY A 130 -16.51 12.31 9.13
N LEU A 131 -15.58 12.93 8.40
CA LEU A 131 -14.68 12.22 7.49
C LEU A 131 -13.57 11.56 8.29
N VAL A 132 -13.33 10.27 8.06
CA VAL A 132 -12.29 9.47 8.71
C VAL A 132 -11.59 8.56 7.69
N ASP A 133 -10.41 8.08 8.04
CA ASP A 133 -9.63 7.12 7.26
C ASP A 133 -9.39 7.56 5.80
N LEU A 134 -9.11 8.86 5.62
CA LEU A 134 -8.81 9.45 4.31
C LEU A 134 -7.49 8.93 3.77
N THR A 135 -7.54 8.23 2.66
CA THR A 135 -6.38 7.59 2.03
C THR A 135 -6.47 7.68 0.52
N ASP A 136 -5.36 7.43 -0.16
CA ASP A 136 -5.34 7.21 -1.60
C ASP A 136 -4.62 5.89 -1.93
N ASP A 137 -4.83 5.37 -3.13
CA ASP A 137 -4.22 4.14 -3.63
C ASP A 137 -2.90 4.41 -4.37
N PHE A 138 -2.42 5.65 -4.38
CA PHE A 138 -1.18 6.06 -5.03
C PHE A 138 0.01 5.97 -4.08
N ASP A 139 0.86 4.98 -4.32
CA ASP A 139 2.05 4.75 -3.50
C ASP A 139 3.24 5.61 -3.95
N ARG A 140 3.42 6.76 -3.29
CA ARG A 140 4.54 7.70 -3.54
C ARG A 140 5.82 7.37 -2.76
N SER A 141 5.71 6.48 -1.80
CA SER A 141 6.71 6.38 -0.73
C SER A 141 7.69 5.24 -0.90
N ARG A 142 7.61 4.48 -1.98
CA ARG A 142 8.61 3.44 -2.27
C ARG A 142 9.80 4.05 -2.99
N PRO A 143 10.95 4.21 -2.32
CA PRO A 143 12.16 4.51 -3.05
C PRO A 143 12.52 3.30 -3.91
N GLU A 144 12.82 3.52 -5.17
CA GLU A 144 13.39 2.49 -6.03
C GLU A 144 14.78 2.88 -6.51
N LEU A 145 15.63 1.89 -6.65
CA LEU A 145 16.93 2.03 -7.27
C LEU A 145 16.84 1.53 -8.71
N LYS A 146 17.00 2.44 -9.66
CA LYS A 146 17.02 2.14 -11.09
C LYS A 146 18.46 1.91 -11.55
N VAL A 147 18.75 0.71 -12.01
CA VAL A 147 20.05 0.39 -12.61
C VAL A 147 19.95 0.62 -14.12
N ILE A 148 20.53 1.71 -14.59
CA ILE A 148 20.54 2.08 -16.01
C ILE A 148 21.85 1.59 -16.62
N ILE A 149 21.79 0.53 -17.42
CA ILE A 149 22.95 -0.13 -18.01
C ILE A 149 23.37 0.63 -19.26
N ASP A 150 24.67 1.00 -19.34
CA ASP A 150 25.32 1.46 -20.56
C ASP A 150 25.60 0.25 -21.44
N ARG A 151 24.75 0.02 -22.42
CA ARG A 151 24.80 -1.16 -23.29
C ARG A 151 26.07 -1.23 -24.12
N ASP A 152 26.60 -0.07 -24.54
CA ASP A 152 27.80 -0.01 -25.38
C ASP A 152 29.04 -0.39 -24.56
N LYS A 153 29.17 0.11 -23.34
CA LYS A 153 30.26 -0.29 -22.43
C LYS A 153 30.17 -1.76 -22.07
N ALA A 154 28.98 -2.24 -21.68
CA ALA A 154 28.76 -3.63 -21.32
C ALA A 154 29.13 -4.57 -22.49
N SER A 155 28.70 -4.23 -23.72
CA SER A 155 28.99 -5.02 -24.92
C SER A 155 30.50 -5.13 -25.23
N ARG A 156 31.25 -4.03 -25.08
CA ARG A 156 32.71 -4.04 -25.26
C ARG A 156 33.45 -4.99 -24.31
N LEU A 157 32.86 -5.19 -23.12
CA LEU A 157 33.38 -6.12 -22.09
C LEU A 157 32.76 -7.52 -22.21
N GLY A 158 31.98 -7.79 -23.28
CA GLY A 158 31.29 -9.06 -23.50
C GLY A 158 30.16 -9.33 -22.54
N LEU A 159 29.72 -8.35 -21.74
CA LEU A 159 28.65 -8.49 -20.77
C LEU A 159 27.29 -8.23 -21.42
N ARG A 160 26.33 -9.14 -21.20
CA ARG A 160 24.95 -8.98 -21.62
C ARG A 160 24.14 -8.32 -20.51
N ALA A 161 23.21 -7.45 -20.87
CA ALA A 161 22.31 -6.81 -19.92
C ALA A 161 21.59 -7.82 -19.01
N ARG A 162 21.25 -9.01 -19.56
CA ARG A 162 20.63 -10.10 -18.79
C ARG A 162 21.53 -10.64 -17.68
N ASP A 163 22.82 -10.78 -17.95
CA ASP A 163 23.78 -11.34 -16.98
C ASP A 163 24.02 -10.34 -15.85
N ILE A 164 24.11 -9.05 -16.21
CA ILE A 164 24.18 -7.94 -15.23
C ILE A 164 22.93 -7.95 -14.35
N ALA A 165 21.74 -7.99 -14.94
CA ALA A 165 20.47 -7.99 -14.19
C ALA A 165 20.33 -9.22 -13.28
N ASN A 166 20.75 -10.41 -13.74
CA ASN A 166 20.71 -11.63 -12.94
C ASN A 166 21.68 -11.55 -11.75
N THR A 167 22.89 -11.01 -11.97
CA THR A 167 23.87 -10.84 -10.89
C THR A 167 23.36 -9.88 -9.83
N VAL A 168 22.85 -8.71 -10.24
CA VAL A 168 22.23 -7.72 -9.33
C VAL A 168 21.07 -8.34 -8.56
N ARG A 169 20.15 -9.03 -9.24
CA ARG A 169 19.02 -9.69 -8.60
C ARG A 169 19.46 -10.74 -7.59
N THR A 170 20.41 -11.60 -7.95
CA THR A 170 20.90 -12.66 -7.05
C THR A 170 21.58 -12.05 -5.84
N ALA A 171 22.39 -11.00 -6.03
CA ALA A 171 23.10 -10.33 -4.96
C ALA A 171 22.14 -9.68 -3.94
N PHE A 172 21.13 -8.96 -4.39
CA PHE A 172 20.26 -8.15 -3.52
C PHE A 172 18.96 -8.86 -3.10
N ASN A 173 18.27 -9.54 -4.02
CA ASN A 173 17.00 -10.19 -3.72
C ASN A 173 17.16 -11.66 -3.34
N GLY A 174 18.32 -12.25 -3.65
CA GLY A 174 18.55 -13.66 -3.52
C GLY A 174 18.00 -14.47 -4.70
N LYS A 175 18.54 -15.67 -4.84
CA LYS A 175 18.10 -16.65 -5.82
C LYS A 175 18.04 -18.03 -5.16
N LYS A 176 16.91 -18.71 -5.30
CA LYS A 176 16.82 -20.13 -4.97
C LYS A 176 17.67 -20.92 -5.97
N VAL A 177 18.71 -21.57 -5.50
CA VAL A 177 19.66 -22.30 -6.35
C VAL A 177 19.45 -23.80 -6.30
N SER A 178 18.92 -24.33 -5.19
CA SER A 178 18.70 -25.75 -5.00
C SER A 178 17.68 -26.00 -3.88
N VAL A 179 17.38 -27.28 -3.66
CA VAL A 179 16.57 -27.77 -2.53
C VAL A 179 17.40 -28.84 -1.84
N PHE A 180 17.55 -28.73 -0.54
CA PHE A 180 18.10 -29.78 0.30
C PHE A 180 16.96 -30.64 0.81
N ARG A 181 17.08 -31.96 0.65
CA ARG A 181 16.10 -32.94 1.15
C ARG A 181 16.66 -33.69 2.34
N ASP A 182 15.91 -33.65 3.43
CA ASP A 182 16.22 -34.44 4.63
C ASP A 182 15.01 -35.33 4.96
N GLY A 183 15.09 -36.59 4.56
CA GLY A 183 13.97 -37.54 4.66
C GLY A 183 12.78 -37.07 3.81
N THR A 184 11.67 -36.70 4.47
CA THR A 184 10.43 -36.20 3.84
C THR A 184 10.36 -34.67 3.76
N GLU A 185 11.30 -33.96 4.41
CA GLU A 185 11.33 -32.49 4.45
C GLU A 185 12.20 -31.93 3.32
N GLU A 186 11.75 -30.80 2.76
CA GLU A 186 12.49 -30.08 1.72
C GLU A 186 12.83 -28.67 2.21
N TYR A 187 14.12 -28.30 2.11
CA TYR A 187 14.63 -26.97 2.49
C TYR A 187 15.20 -26.24 1.28
N ASP A 188 14.69 -25.05 1.01
CA ASP A 188 15.15 -24.22 -0.08
C ASP A 188 16.53 -23.62 0.21
N ILE A 189 17.49 -23.81 -0.70
CA ILE A 189 18.80 -23.20 -0.60
C ILE A 189 18.79 -21.88 -1.40
N TRP A 190 18.98 -20.75 -0.68
CA TRP A 190 19.05 -19.43 -1.25
C TRP A 190 20.46 -18.87 -1.21
N VAL A 191 20.88 -18.21 -2.29
CA VAL A 191 22.14 -17.48 -2.37
C VAL A 191 21.87 -16.00 -2.52
N GLN A 192 22.44 -15.18 -1.64
CA GLN A 192 22.39 -13.72 -1.71
C GLN A 192 23.60 -13.15 -0.96
N LEU A 193 23.89 -11.85 -1.17
CA LEU A 193 24.91 -11.18 -0.37
C LEU A 193 24.48 -11.07 1.10
N ASP A 194 25.45 -11.09 1.99
CA ASP A 194 25.22 -10.77 3.40
C ASP A 194 24.59 -9.37 3.55
N GLN A 195 23.83 -9.15 4.60
CA GLN A 195 23.11 -7.91 4.84
C GLN A 195 24.05 -6.70 4.94
N SER A 196 25.26 -6.87 5.44
CA SER A 196 26.27 -5.82 5.55
C SER A 196 26.72 -5.26 4.18
N PHE A 197 26.60 -6.07 3.11
CA PHE A 197 26.99 -5.70 1.74
C PHE A 197 25.80 -5.32 0.83
N ARG A 198 24.59 -5.12 1.38
CA ARG A 198 23.40 -4.74 0.63
C ARG A 198 22.50 -3.75 1.37
N SER A 199 23.07 -3.05 2.35
CA SER A 199 22.33 -2.11 3.18
C SER A 199 22.28 -0.69 2.61
N ASN A 200 23.21 -0.33 1.74
CA ASN A 200 23.34 1.02 1.19
C ASN A 200 23.33 1.02 -0.35
N GLN A 201 22.96 2.17 -0.93
CA GLN A 201 23.03 2.36 -2.38
C GLN A 201 24.46 2.21 -2.93
N SER A 202 25.48 2.59 -2.16
CA SER A 202 26.89 2.44 -2.53
C SER A 202 27.30 0.98 -2.73
N ASP A 203 26.68 0.06 -1.99
CA ASP A 203 26.99 -1.36 -2.07
C ASP A 203 26.60 -1.91 -3.44
N LEU A 204 25.45 -1.44 -3.99
CA LEU A 204 25.02 -1.78 -5.33
C LEU A 204 26.02 -1.29 -6.41
N SER A 205 26.51 -0.08 -6.29
CA SER A 205 27.49 0.50 -7.22
C SER A 205 28.84 -0.21 -7.17
N SER A 206 29.20 -0.79 -6.03
CA SER A 206 30.45 -1.51 -5.78
C SER A 206 30.41 -2.98 -6.18
N LEU A 207 29.24 -3.50 -6.59
CA LEU A 207 29.06 -4.90 -6.97
C LEU A 207 29.96 -5.26 -8.16
N PHE A 208 30.66 -6.38 -8.07
CA PHE A 208 31.45 -6.92 -9.16
C PHE A 208 30.64 -7.91 -10.01
N ILE A 209 30.81 -7.78 -11.32
CA ILE A 209 30.22 -8.67 -12.33
C ILE A 209 31.38 -9.25 -13.14
N TYR A 210 31.42 -10.55 -13.27
CA TYR A 210 32.48 -11.21 -14.01
C TYR A 210 32.13 -11.27 -15.50
N SER A 211 33.07 -10.77 -16.32
CA SER A 211 32.98 -10.91 -17.77
C SER A 211 33.16 -12.37 -18.20
N PRO A 212 32.80 -12.75 -19.43
CA PRO A 212 33.08 -14.10 -19.94
C PRO A 212 34.56 -14.48 -19.97
N SER A 213 35.46 -13.49 -19.97
CA SER A 213 36.92 -13.69 -19.84
C SER A 213 37.38 -13.93 -18.38
N GLY A 214 36.45 -13.82 -17.40
CA GLY A 214 36.75 -13.98 -15.99
C GLY A 214 37.23 -12.69 -15.29
N GLU A 215 37.27 -11.55 -15.98
CA GLU A 215 37.68 -10.29 -15.40
C GLU A 215 36.53 -9.66 -14.57
N PRO A 216 36.83 -9.19 -13.34
CA PRO A 216 35.84 -8.51 -12.51
C PRO A 216 35.65 -7.06 -13.00
N VAL A 217 34.41 -6.70 -13.31
CA VAL A 217 34.00 -5.36 -13.72
C VAL A 217 33.04 -4.80 -12.66
N ARG A 218 33.29 -3.59 -12.18
CA ARG A 218 32.36 -2.93 -11.22
C ARG A 218 31.11 -2.49 -11.92
N LEU A 219 29.97 -2.65 -11.25
CA LEU A 219 28.67 -2.20 -11.79
C LEU A 219 28.70 -0.70 -12.14
N SER A 220 29.36 0.13 -11.34
CA SER A 220 29.52 1.57 -11.58
C SER A 220 30.25 1.94 -12.88
N GLU A 221 31.03 1.03 -13.46
CA GLU A 221 31.72 1.26 -14.73
C GLU A 221 30.79 1.08 -15.95
N ILE A 222 29.77 0.23 -15.81
CA ILE A 222 28.87 -0.19 -16.88
C ILE A 222 27.40 0.21 -16.66
N ALA A 223 27.09 0.78 -15.50
CA ALA A 223 25.71 1.20 -15.19
C ALA A 223 25.73 2.41 -14.24
N ARG A 224 24.66 3.19 -14.32
CA ARG A 224 24.34 4.24 -13.37
C ARG A 224 23.19 3.78 -12.48
N VAL A 225 23.30 4.06 -11.18
CA VAL A 225 22.26 3.78 -10.21
C VAL A 225 21.58 5.11 -9.84
N ASP A 226 20.34 5.27 -10.25
CA ASP A 226 19.49 6.42 -9.92
C ASP A 226 18.53 6.03 -8.81
N SER A 227 18.39 6.88 -7.81
CA SER A 227 17.35 6.76 -6.78
C SER A 227 16.19 7.66 -7.14
N GLY A 228 15.00 7.14 -7.08
CA GLY A 228 13.79 7.90 -7.39
C GLY A 228 12.54 7.30 -6.73
N PRO A 229 11.42 8.03 -6.78
CA PRO A 229 10.14 7.48 -6.36
C PRO A 229 9.72 6.36 -7.31
N SER A 230 9.16 5.29 -6.75
CA SER A 230 8.44 4.28 -7.52
C SER A 230 6.97 4.62 -7.54
N TYR A 231 6.34 4.47 -8.69
CA TYR A 231 4.90 4.64 -8.79
C TYR A 231 4.11 3.40 -8.33
N GLY A 232 4.79 2.37 -7.82
CA GLY A 232 4.17 1.14 -7.32
C GLY A 232 3.34 0.44 -8.40
N SER A 233 2.03 0.66 -8.38
CA SER A 233 1.10 0.19 -9.40
C SER A 233 0.44 1.37 -10.12
N ILE A 234 0.32 1.26 -11.43
CA ILE A 234 -0.42 2.21 -12.27
C ILE A 234 -1.78 1.59 -12.57
N ARG A 235 -2.84 2.21 -12.03
CA ARG A 235 -4.21 1.77 -12.30
C ARG A 235 -4.78 2.53 -13.50
N HIS A 236 -5.48 1.81 -14.36
CA HIS A 236 -6.29 2.38 -15.42
C HIS A 236 -7.75 1.96 -15.21
N VAL A 237 -8.64 2.92 -15.35
CA VAL A 237 -10.09 2.72 -15.40
C VAL A 237 -10.56 3.35 -16.71
N ASP A 238 -11.30 2.60 -17.51
CA ASP A 238 -11.77 3.05 -18.83
C ASP A 238 -10.66 3.63 -19.73
N THR A 239 -9.48 2.99 -19.70
CA THR A 239 -8.25 3.40 -20.41
C THR A 239 -7.52 4.64 -19.88
N GLU A 240 -8.08 5.37 -18.91
CA GLU A 240 -7.47 6.54 -18.29
C GLU A 240 -6.72 6.14 -17.02
N ARG A 241 -5.58 6.80 -16.77
CA ARG A 241 -4.84 6.65 -15.51
C ARG A 241 -5.67 7.21 -14.37
N THR A 242 -5.77 6.45 -13.29
CA THR A 242 -6.67 6.78 -12.19
C THR A 242 -5.97 6.60 -10.86
N ILE A 243 -6.12 7.59 -9.97
CA ILE A 243 -5.78 7.51 -8.55
C ILE A 243 -7.09 7.60 -7.77
N THR A 244 -7.33 6.67 -6.86
CA THR A 244 -8.55 6.63 -6.07
C THR A 244 -8.29 7.17 -4.66
N ILE A 245 -8.99 8.24 -4.30
CA ILE A 245 -9.07 8.74 -2.93
C ILE A 245 -10.28 8.08 -2.26
N SER A 246 -10.07 7.50 -1.10
CA SER A 246 -11.12 6.83 -0.34
C SER A 246 -11.18 7.35 1.08
N ALA A 247 -12.39 7.47 1.64
CA ALA A 247 -12.60 7.84 3.03
C ALA A 247 -13.87 7.17 3.59
N ASP A 248 -13.92 7.01 4.91
CA ASP A 248 -15.13 6.51 5.56
C ASP A 248 -15.87 7.63 6.32
N ALA A 249 -17.13 7.38 6.62
CA ALA A 249 -18.01 8.30 7.33
C ALA A 249 -18.20 7.86 8.79
N PHE A 250 -17.86 8.73 9.74
CA PHE A 250 -18.10 8.48 11.16
C PHE A 250 -19.26 9.34 11.66
N ARG A 251 -20.29 8.69 12.21
CA ARG A 251 -21.51 9.32 12.77
C ARG A 251 -22.30 10.18 11.78
N MET A 252 -22.14 9.94 10.48
CA MET A 252 -22.95 10.56 9.44
C MET A 252 -23.21 9.58 8.30
N PRO A 253 -24.33 9.72 7.57
CA PRO A 253 -24.56 8.93 6.36
C PRO A 253 -23.53 9.23 5.26
N GLY A 254 -23.08 8.20 4.53
CA GLY A 254 -22.15 8.34 3.41
C GLY A 254 -22.57 9.40 2.37
N PRO A 255 -23.82 9.42 1.91
CA PRO A 255 -24.30 10.44 0.96
C PRO A 255 -24.16 11.88 1.45
N VAL A 256 -24.26 12.13 2.75
CA VAL A 256 -24.07 13.47 3.34
C VAL A 256 -22.58 13.85 3.29
N LEU A 257 -21.70 12.88 3.53
CA LEU A 257 -20.25 13.10 3.39
C LEU A 257 -19.87 13.44 1.94
N VAL A 258 -20.38 12.68 0.96
CA VAL A 258 -20.16 12.93 -0.48
C VAL A 258 -20.63 14.32 -0.87
N MET A 259 -21.84 14.72 -0.45
CA MET A 259 -22.36 16.06 -0.73
C MET A 259 -21.48 17.16 -0.17
N LYS A 260 -20.98 17.03 1.07
CA LYS A 260 -20.06 18.02 1.67
C LYS A 260 -18.72 18.05 0.93
N ALA A 261 -18.17 16.89 0.58
CA ALA A 261 -16.94 16.81 -0.20
C ALA A 261 -17.11 17.50 -1.55
N GLN A 262 -18.21 17.29 -2.25
CA GLN A 262 -18.52 17.92 -3.52
C GLN A 262 -18.61 19.45 -3.42
N GLN A 263 -19.21 19.96 -2.34
CA GLN A 263 -19.28 21.42 -2.10
C GLN A 263 -17.89 22.04 -1.91
N VAL A 264 -16.95 21.32 -1.31
CA VAL A 264 -15.55 21.75 -1.16
C VAL A 264 -14.85 21.67 -2.51
N LEU A 265 -14.98 20.55 -3.22
CA LEU A 265 -14.27 20.31 -4.48
C LEU A 265 -14.71 21.23 -5.62
N ASN A 266 -15.98 21.63 -5.65
CA ASN A 266 -16.51 22.59 -6.64
C ASN A 266 -15.85 24.00 -6.58
N LYS A 267 -15.11 24.28 -5.50
CA LYS A 267 -14.38 25.55 -5.30
C LYS A 267 -12.90 25.44 -5.58
N LEU A 268 -12.43 24.25 -5.93
CA LEU A 268 -11.01 23.99 -6.17
C LEU A 268 -10.70 24.11 -7.67
N ASP A 269 -9.65 24.85 -7.97
CA ASP A 269 -9.03 24.84 -9.29
C ASP A 269 -8.03 23.68 -9.32
N LEU A 270 -8.27 22.71 -10.19
CA LEU A 270 -7.36 21.60 -10.43
C LEU A 270 -6.45 21.87 -11.63
N PRO A 271 -5.27 21.25 -11.71
CA PRO A 271 -4.38 21.35 -12.85
C PRO A 271 -5.09 20.98 -14.15
N GLN A 272 -4.68 21.62 -15.26
CA GLN A 272 -5.24 21.33 -16.58
C GLN A 272 -5.04 19.84 -16.94
N GLY A 273 -6.09 19.21 -17.48
CA GLY A 273 -6.04 17.78 -17.85
C GLY A 273 -6.29 16.81 -16.69
N VAL A 274 -6.53 17.29 -15.48
CA VAL A 274 -6.95 16.46 -14.34
C VAL A 274 -8.44 16.64 -14.09
N THR A 275 -9.16 15.51 -14.03
CA THR A 275 -10.58 15.47 -13.73
C THR A 275 -10.85 14.61 -12.50
N TYR A 276 -12.02 14.74 -11.90
CA TYR A 276 -12.42 13.87 -10.80
C TYR A 276 -13.86 13.40 -10.94
N GLN A 277 -14.15 12.21 -10.42
CA GLN A 277 -15.47 11.62 -10.42
C GLN A 277 -15.73 10.89 -9.09
N PHE A 278 -16.92 11.09 -8.51
CA PHE A 278 -17.37 10.27 -7.38
C PHE A 278 -17.90 8.95 -7.91
N THR A 279 -17.39 7.85 -7.32
CA THR A 279 -17.71 6.47 -7.72
C THR A 279 -18.20 5.63 -6.54
N GLY A 280 -18.49 4.36 -6.78
CA GLY A 280 -18.93 3.42 -5.74
C GLY A 280 -20.39 3.57 -5.37
N GLU A 281 -20.71 3.71 -4.09
CA GLU A 281 -22.09 3.74 -3.60
C GLU A 281 -22.91 4.93 -4.19
N ASP A 282 -22.26 6.08 -4.40
CA ASP A 282 -22.91 7.26 -4.99
C ASP A 282 -23.26 7.05 -6.47
N GLU A 283 -22.40 6.41 -7.22
CA GLU A 283 -22.62 6.05 -8.62
C GLU A 283 -23.77 5.05 -8.75
N ASN A 284 -23.72 3.95 -8.00
CA ASN A 284 -24.78 2.93 -7.98
C ASN A 284 -26.13 3.53 -7.61
N ARG A 285 -26.15 4.47 -6.67
CA ARG A 285 -27.38 5.17 -6.28
C ARG A 285 -27.92 6.05 -7.40
N LYS A 286 -27.07 6.82 -8.09
CA LYS A 286 -27.45 7.66 -9.22
C LYS A 286 -27.99 6.82 -10.37
N GLU A 287 -27.32 5.73 -10.72
CA GLU A 287 -27.77 4.79 -11.75
C GLU A 287 -29.13 4.19 -11.40
N SER A 288 -29.31 3.75 -10.14
CA SER A 288 -30.59 3.22 -9.66
C SER A 288 -31.71 4.26 -9.75
N GLN A 289 -31.43 5.51 -9.40
CA GLN A 289 -32.42 6.61 -9.51
C GLN A 289 -32.77 6.89 -10.97
N ILE A 290 -31.80 6.90 -11.88
CA ILE A 290 -32.04 7.09 -13.32
C ILE A 290 -32.86 5.92 -13.86
N PHE A 291 -32.55 4.68 -13.46
CA PHE A 291 -33.28 3.49 -13.88
C PHE A 291 -34.73 3.54 -13.42
N ILE A 292 -34.97 3.84 -12.14
CA ILE A 292 -36.32 3.98 -11.58
C ILE A 292 -37.10 5.13 -12.29
N GLY A 293 -36.44 6.26 -12.52
CA GLY A 293 -37.03 7.39 -13.24
C GLY A 293 -37.45 7.03 -14.67
N ARG A 294 -36.65 6.20 -15.36
CA ARG A 294 -36.99 5.71 -16.71
C ARG A 294 -38.08 4.63 -16.72
N ALA A 295 -38.15 3.84 -15.64
CA ALA A 295 -39.18 2.78 -15.53
C ALA A 295 -40.58 3.30 -15.17
N LEU A 296 -40.67 4.54 -14.66
CA LEU A 296 -41.93 5.20 -14.27
C LEU A 296 -42.55 6.08 -15.38
N ILE A 297 -41.86 6.22 -16.51
CA ILE A 297 -42.34 6.90 -17.73
C ILE A 297 -42.78 5.86 -18.75
#